data_26d5644a641e155c8bc6d543726ad2f9
#
_entry.id   26d5644a641e155c8bc6d543726ad2f9
#
_cell.length_a   1.000
_cell.length_b   1.000
_cell.length_c   1.000
_cell.angle_alpha   90.00
_cell.angle_beta   90.00
_cell.angle_gamma   90.00
#
_symmetry.space_group_name_H-M   'P 1'
#
loop_
_entity.id
_entity.type
_entity.pdbx_description
1 polymer ?
#
loop_
_entity_poly.entity_id
_entity_poly.type
_entity_poly.pdbx_seq_one_letter_code
_entity_poly.pdbx_strand_id
1 'polypeptide(L)'
;MKITAKDIARWAELREAQGSLPRLVRRLAMQSGTITQLAFPAGESVSLPGWDGEILSSDGDAWVPKGKSCWELSVEANPTTKANRDYDKRTNKTPETVRRSTTLVIVTARRWSKKNAWRDEKLALCEWHSIRAYDADDLEAWLETVQKLNFLKTNTYRRY
;
A
#
# COMPACT_ATOMS: atom_id res chain seq x y z
N MET A 1 19.84 9.85 7.65
CA MET A 1 20.01 8.58 6.92
C MET A 1 18.84 8.39 5.95
N LYS A 2 19.16 8.10 4.70
CA LYS A 2 18.15 7.91 3.66
C LYS A 2 17.88 6.40 3.45
N ILE A 3 16.62 5.98 3.50
CA ILE A 3 16.22 4.62 3.20
C ILE A 3 15.98 4.52 1.70
N THR A 4 16.64 3.57 1.05
CA THR A 4 16.52 3.34 -0.39
C THR A 4 15.63 2.14 -0.71
N ALA A 5 15.20 2.02 -1.97
CA ALA A 5 14.48 0.84 -2.45
C ALA A 5 15.27 -0.46 -2.23
N LYS A 6 16.60 -0.40 -2.38
CA LYS A 6 17.50 -1.53 -2.11
C LYS A 6 17.46 -1.95 -0.64
N ASP A 7 17.40 -0.98 0.28
CA ASP A 7 17.30 -1.26 1.73
C ASP A 7 15.96 -1.93 2.04
N ILE A 8 14.87 -1.43 1.45
CA ILE A 8 13.52 -1.98 1.62
C ILE A 8 13.46 -3.41 1.07
N ALA A 9 13.98 -3.66 -0.13
CA ALA A 9 14.00 -4.98 -0.73
C ALA A 9 14.86 -5.97 0.08
N ARG A 10 15.96 -5.51 0.65
CA ARG A 10 16.80 -6.32 1.55
C ARG A 10 16.09 -6.62 2.87
N TRP A 11 15.40 -5.63 3.44
CA TRP A 11 14.58 -5.83 4.63
C TRP A 11 13.45 -6.84 4.39
N ALA A 12 12.85 -6.86 3.19
CA ALA A 12 11.79 -7.81 2.84
C ALA A 12 12.23 -9.28 2.93
N GLU A 13 13.53 -9.57 2.91
CA GLU A 13 14.08 -10.92 3.08
C GLU A 13 14.08 -11.37 4.55
N LEU A 14 13.93 -10.45 5.49
CA LEU A 14 13.94 -10.76 6.92
C LEU A 14 12.59 -11.36 7.35
N ARG A 15 12.64 -12.30 8.28
CA ARG A 15 11.46 -13.00 8.78
C ARG A 15 10.40 -12.06 9.37
N GLU A 16 10.82 -11.03 10.09
CA GLU A 16 9.93 -10.06 10.74
C GLU A 16 9.27 -9.08 9.77
N ALA A 17 9.73 -8.97 8.53
CA ALA A 17 9.24 -7.99 7.58
C ALA A 17 7.75 -8.17 7.25
N GLN A 18 7.28 -9.42 7.16
CA GLN A 18 5.87 -9.71 6.89
C GLN A 18 4.94 -9.11 7.94
N GLY A 19 5.28 -9.23 9.21
CA GLY A 19 4.49 -8.67 10.30
C GLY A 19 4.66 -7.16 10.47
N SER A 20 5.76 -6.59 9.98
CA SER A 20 6.10 -5.17 10.13
C SER A 20 5.67 -4.30 8.95
N LEU A 21 5.49 -4.88 7.76
CA LEU A 21 5.09 -4.12 6.57
C LEU A 21 3.73 -3.40 6.77
N PRO A 22 2.70 -4.01 7.36
CA PRO A 22 1.44 -3.31 7.64
C PRO A 22 1.63 -2.08 8.54
N ARG A 23 2.53 -2.14 9.52
CA ARG A 23 2.85 -0.98 10.38
C ARG A 23 3.50 0.14 9.61
N LEU A 24 4.43 -0.19 8.71
CA LEU A 24 5.09 0.80 7.86
C LEU A 24 4.07 1.51 6.97
N VAL A 25 3.24 0.76 6.24
CA VAL A 25 2.23 1.32 5.34
C VAL A 25 1.20 2.14 6.12
N ARG A 26 0.76 1.65 7.29
CA ARG A 26 -0.14 2.38 8.17
C ARG A 26 0.43 3.74 8.57
N ARG A 27 1.69 3.78 8.99
CA ARG A 27 2.36 5.04 9.40
C ARG A 27 2.50 6.01 8.23
N LEU A 28 2.84 5.50 7.04
CA LEU A 28 2.90 6.32 5.84
C LEU A 28 1.52 6.90 5.49
N ALA A 29 0.49 6.07 5.51
CA ALA A 29 -0.88 6.48 5.22
C ALA A 29 -1.41 7.51 6.22
N MET A 30 -1.07 7.39 7.49
CA MET A 30 -1.47 8.33 8.54
C MET A 30 -0.96 9.77 8.32
N GLN A 31 0.08 9.95 7.48
CA GLN A 31 0.56 11.28 7.11
C GLN A 31 -0.30 11.96 6.04
N SER A 32 -1.22 11.23 5.41
CA SER A 32 -2.23 11.81 4.55
C SER A 32 -3.28 12.56 5.38
N GLY A 33 -3.47 13.84 5.11
CA GLY A 33 -4.44 14.68 5.84
C GLY A 33 -5.91 14.40 5.52
N THR A 34 -6.21 13.44 4.64
CA THR A 34 -7.54 13.20 4.09
C THR A 34 -8.18 11.88 4.56
N ILE A 35 -7.53 11.16 5.48
CA ILE A 35 -8.01 9.87 5.97
C ILE A 35 -9.09 10.06 7.02
N THR A 36 -10.24 9.40 6.84
CA THR A 36 -11.35 9.37 7.79
C THR A 36 -11.45 8.03 8.55
N GLN A 37 -11.02 6.93 7.93
CA GLN A 37 -10.93 5.62 8.57
C GLN A 37 -9.71 4.87 8.06
N LEU A 38 -9.04 4.14 8.96
CA LEU A 38 -7.84 3.40 8.64
C LEU A 38 -7.74 2.15 9.53
N ALA A 39 -7.49 0.99 8.91
CA ALA A 39 -7.29 -0.27 9.60
C ALA A 39 -6.21 -1.10 8.89
N PHE A 40 -5.09 -1.34 9.58
CA PHE A 40 -4.00 -2.21 9.13
C PHE A 40 -3.60 -3.13 10.28
N PRO A 41 -4.16 -4.35 10.35
CA PRO A 41 -3.71 -5.35 11.32
C PRO A 41 -2.23 -5.65 11.16
N ALA A 42 -1.52 -5.82 12.26
CA ALA A 42 -0.07 -6.07 12.28
C ALA A 42 0.29 -7.14 13.30
N GLY A 43 1.50 -7.68 13.19
CA GLY A 43 1.97 -8.76 14.05
C GLY A 43 1.15 -10.04 13.83
N GLU A 44 0.68 -10.66 14.90
CA GLU A 44 -0.13 -11.89 14.83
C GLU A 44 -1.47 -11.67 14.12
N SER A 45 -2.00 -10.45 14.13
CA SER A 45 -3.26 -10.09 13.45
C SER A 45 -3.18 -10.25 11.94
N VAL A 46 -1.99 -10.27 11.35
CA VAL A 46 -1.78 -10.48 9.91
C VAL A 46 -2.31 -11.85 9.44
N SER A 47 -2.38 -12.82 10.32
CA SER A 47 -2.89 -14.16 10.01
C SER A 47 -4.42 -14.25 10.01
N LEU A 48 -5.13 -13.22 10.48
CA LEU A 48 -6.59 -13.20 10.47
C LEU A 48 -7.14 -13.10 9.05
N PRO A 49 -8.29 -13.74 8.76
CA PRO A 49 -8.91 -13.62 7.44
C PRO A 49 -9.39 -12.19 7.20
N GLY A 50 -9.34 -11.77 5.94
CA GLY A 50 -9.78 -10.45 5.50
C GLY A 50 -8.68 -9.68 4.78
N TRP A 51 -8.87 -8.36 4.66
CA TRP A 51 -7.93 -7.46 4.04
C TRP A 51 -6.71 -7.22 4.93
N ASP A 52 -5.53 -7.04 4.31
CA ASP A 52 -4.35 -6.59 5.05
C ASP A 52 -4.48 -5.12 5.50
N GLY A 53 -5.27 -4.34 4.78
CA GLY A 53 -5.60 -2.98 5.17
C GLY A 53 -6.83 -2.44 4.47
N GLU A 54 -7.52 -1.50 5.13
CA GLU A 54 -8.64 -0.74 4.58
C GLU A 54 -8.48 0.73 4.91
N ILE A 55 -8.72 1.60 3.93
CA ILE A 55 -8.68 3.05 4.11
C ILE A 55 -9.95 3.66 3.51
N LEU A 56 -10.52 4.64 4.22
CA LEU A 56 -11.51 5.56 3.70
C LEU A 56 -10.90 6.96 3.72
N SER A 57 -10.82 7.60 2.56
CA SER A 57 -10.23 8.93 2.38
C SER A 57 -11.21 9.86 1.68
N SER A 58 -11.35 11.10 2.18
CA SER A 58 -12.25 12.09 1.58
C SER A 58 -11.77 12.59 0.22
N ASP A 59 -10.48 12.90 0.08
CA ASP A 59 -9.93 13.51 -1.12
C ASP A 59 -8.87 12.66 -1.82
N GLY A 60 -8.21 11.77 -1.08
CA GLY A 60 -7.07 11.03 -1.56
C GLY A 60 -5.82 11.90 -1.73
N ASP A 61 -4.72 11.29 -2.13
CA ASP A 61 -3.47 11.93 -2.50
C ASP A 61 -2.71 11.05 -3.52
N ALA A 62 -1.44 11.35 -3.75
CA ALA A 62 -0.62 10.58 -4.69
C ALA A 62 -0.52 9.09 -4.32
N TRP A 63 -0.64 8.75 -3.03
CA TRP A 63 -0.44 7.40 -2.51
C TRP A 63 -1.73 6.74 -2.04
N VAL A 64 -2.62 7.49 -1.39
CA VAL A 64 -3.88 6.99 -0.85
C VAL A 64 -5.01 7.36 -1.80
N PRO A 65 -5.76 6.38 -2.34
CA PRO A 65 -6.88 6.66 -3.24
C PRO A 65 -8.00 7.42 -2.54
N LYS A 66 -8.69 8.27 -3.30
CA LYS A 66 -9.95 8.86 -2.85
C LYS A 66 -11.02 7.77 -2.69
N GLY A 67 -11.84 7.89 -1.66
CA GLY A 67 -12.90 6.93 -1.35
C GLY A 67 -12.37 5.71 -0.61
N LYS A 68 -13.04 4.59 -0.79
CA LYS A 68 -12.65 3.33 -0.16
C LYS A 68 -11.52 2.65 -0.94
N SER A 69 -10.51 2.20 -0.24
CA SER A 69 -9.46 1.35 -0.78
C SER A 69 -9.21 0.16 0.13
N CYS A 70 -8.94 -0.99 -0.49
CA CYS A 70 -8.57 -2.23 0.17
C CYS A 70 -7.16 -2.61 -0.25
N TRP A 71 -6.32 -2.98 0.72
CA TRP A 71 -4.89 -3.13 0.56
C TRP A 71 -4.45 -4.56 0.83
N GLU A 72 -3.63 -5.09 -0.06
CA GLU A 72 -2.94 -6.37 0.11
C GLU A 72 -1.43 -6.11 0.13
N LEU A 73 -0.76 -6.60 1.16
CA LEU A 73 0.64 -6.34 1.42
C LEU A 73 1.45 -7.64 1.36
N SER A 74 2.63 -7.61 0.77
CA SER A 74 3.45 -8.80 0.61
C SER A 74 4.94 -8.51 0.68
N VAL A 75 5.69 -9.49 1.16
CA VAL A 75 7.16 -9.57 1.12
C VAL A 75 7.64 -10.77 0.31
N GLU A 76 6.74 -11.49 -0.36
CA GLU A 76 7.09 -12.68 -1.13
C GLU A 76 8.06 -12.36 -2.27
N ALA A 77 8.98 -13.30 -2.54
CA ALA A 77 10.06 -13.13 -3.51
C ALA A 77 9.57 -12.98 -4.96
N ASN A 78 8.39 -13.53 -5.29
CA ASN A 78 7.77 -13.37 -6.61
C ASN A 78 6.52 -12.48 -6.52
N PRO A 79 6.66 -11.16 -6.71
CA PRO A 79 5.54 -10.23 -6.59
C PRO A 79 4.39 -10.50 -7.56
N THR A 80 4.68 -10.85 -8.81
CA THR A 80 3.64 -11.09 -9.82
C THR A 80 2.75 -12.27 -9.45
N THR A 81 3.33 -13.39 -9.05
CA THR A 81 2.57 -14.58 -8.63
C THR A 81 1.70 -14.26 -7.42
N LYS A 82 2.25 -13.57 -6.44
CA LYS A 82 1.51 -13.18 -5.23
C LYS A 82 0.37 -12.21 -5.56
N ALA A 83 0.64 -11.20 -6.38
CA ALA A 83 -0.36 -10.22 -6.80
C ALA A 83 -1.52 -10.88 -7.57
N ASN A 84 -1.24 -11.81 -8.46
CA ASN A 84 -2.27 -12.57 -9.17
C ASN A 84 -3.15 -13.38 -8.21
N ARG A 85 -2.53 -14.07 -7.26
CA ARG A 85 -3.25 -14.86 -6.26
C ARG A 85 -4.14 -13.98 -5.39
N ASP A 86 -3.64 -12.85 -4.92
CA ASP A 86 -4.42 -11.90 -4.11
C ASP A 86 -5.54 -11.26 -4.91
N TYR A 87 -5.27 -10.87 -6.15
CA TYR A 87 -6.28 -10.32 -7.05
C TYR A 87 -7.45 -11.29 -7.26
N ASP A 88 -7.14 -12.53 -7.62
CA ASP A 88 -8.17 -13.55 -7.87
C ASP A 88 -8.99 -13.83 -6.60
N LYS A 89 -8.32 -14.00 -5.48
CA LYS A 89 -8.97 -14.25 -4.18
C LYS A 89 -9.90 -13.11 -3.80
N ARG A 90 -9.43 -11.86 -3.88
CA ARG A 90 -10.23 -10.70 -3.47
C ARG A 90 -11.36 -10.41 -4.43
N THR A 91 -11.13 -10.56 -5.73
CA THR A 91 -12.17 -10.40 -6.73
C THR A 91 -13.29 -11.42 -6.54
N ASN A 92 -12.95 -12.67 -6.29
CA ASN A 92 -13.93 -13.73 -6.08
C ASN A 92 -14.71 -13.59 -4.77
N LYS A 93 -14.10 -13.05 -3.72
CA LYS A 93 -14.72 -12.92 -2.39
C LYS A 93 -15.43 -11.59 -2.14
N THR A 94 -15.24 -10.61 -3.01
CA THR A 94 -15.82 -9.27 -2.84
C THR A 94 -16.98 -9.08 -3.83
N PRO A 95 -18.18 -8.74 -3.36
CA PRO A 95 -19.31 -8.49 -4.25
C PRO A 95 -19.01 -7.39 -5.28
N GLU A 96 -19.53 -7.54 -6.48
CA GLU A 96 -19.34 -6.58 -7.56
C GLU A 96 -19.76 -5.16 -7.16
N THR A 97 -20.86 -5.03 -6.43
CA THR A 97 -21.36 -3.74 -5.94
C THR A 97 -20.35 -3.02 -5.06
N VAL A 98 -19.56 -3.74 -4.26
CA VAL A 98 -18.49 -3.20 -3.44
C VAL A 98 -17.27 -2.88 -4.30
N ARG A 99 -16.86 -3.77 -5.20
CA ARG A 99 -15.71 -3.59 -6.08
C ARG A 99 -15.82 -2.35 -6.97
N ARG A 100 -17.03 -2.02 -7.44
CA ARG A 100 -17.28 -0.85 -8.28
C ARG A 100 -16.96 0.49 -7.63
N SER A 101 -16.97 0.55 -6.31
CA SER A 101 -16.65 1.77 -5.54
C SER A 101 -15.36 1.66 -4.75
N THR A 102 -14.58 0.61 -4.95
CA THR A 102 -13.38 0.32 -4.18
C THR A 102 -12.15 0.26 -5.06
N THR A 103 -11.07 0.93 -4.65
CA THR A 103 -9.74 0.77 -5.26
C THR A 103 -9.02 -0.39 -4.57
N LEU A 104 -8.53 -1.34 -5.37
CA LEU A 104 -7.64 -2.40 -4.88
C LEU A 104 -6.20 -1.91 -4.98
N VAL A 105 -5.46 -1.96 -3.87
CA VAL A 105 -4.06 -1.56 -3.81
C VAL A 105 -3.20 -2.76 -3.43
N ILE A 106 -2.26 -3.10 -4.29
CA ILE A 106 -1.29 -4.17 -4.06
C ILE A 106 0.06 -3.53 -3.73
N VAL A 107 0.65 -3.90 -2.60
CA VAL A 107 1.94 -3.39 -2.14
C VAL A 107 2.91 -4.54 -1.91
N THR A 108 4.09 -4.45 -2.50
CA THR A 108 5.20 -5.35 -2.19
C THR A 108 6.42 -4.56 -1.70
N ALA A 109 7.13 -5.10 -0.73
CA ALA A 109 8.43 -4.56 -0.31
C ALA A 109 9.58 -5.03 -1.21
N ARG A 110 9.30 -5.82 -2.24
CA ARG A 110 10.27 -6.23 -3.26
C ARG A 110 10.31 -5.23 -4.41
N ARG A 111 11.35 -5.26 -5.22
CA ARG A 111 11.37 -4.60 -6.51
C ARG A 111 10.53 -5.40 -7.50
N TRP A 112 9.70 -4.72 -8.27
CA TRP A 112 8.74 -5.36 -9.15
C TRP A 112 8.72 -4.69 -10.53
N SER A 113 9.58 -5.15 -11.42
CA SER A 113 9.73 -4.55 -12.75
C SER A 113 8.47 -4.64 -13.62
N LYS A 114 7.62 -5.64 -13.40
CA LYS A 114 6.37 -5.85 -14.15
C LYS A 114 5.15 -5.16 -13.54
N LYS A 115 5.33 -4.36 -12.51
CA LYS A 115 4.26 -3.72 -11.74
C LYS A 115 3.28 -2.93 -12.61
N ASN A 116 3.78 -2.03 -13.45
CA ASN A 116 2.91 -1.17 -14.26
C ASN A 116 2.13 -1.97 -15.31
N ALA A 117 2.77 -2.91 -15.98
CA ALA A 117 2.11 -3.80 -16.95
C ALA A 117 1.02 -4.65 -16.26
N TRP A 118 1.31 -5.19 -15.09
CA TRP A 118 0.34 -5.93 -14.29
C TRP A 118 -0.87 -5.08 -13.91
N ARG A 119 -0.62 -3.88 -13.39
CA ARG A 119 -1.68 -2.94 -13.04
C ARG A 119 -2.58 -2.63 -14.23
N ASP A 120 -2.00 -2.30 -15.38
CA ASP A 120 -2.74 -1.93 -16.58
C ASP A 120 -3.56 -3.10 -17.11
N GLU A 121 -3.03 -4.32 -17.06
CA GLU A 121 -3.76 -5.54 -17.41
C GLU A 121 -5.00 -5.73 -16.51
N LYS A 122 -4.85 -5.57 -15.20
CA LYS A 122 -5.96 -5.73 -14.27
C LYS A 122 -6.99 -4.59 -14.36
N LEU A 123 -6.55 -3.37 -14.60
CA LEU A 123 -7.45 -2.24 -14.88
C LEU A 123 -8.32 -2.48 -16.11
N ALA A 124 -7.78 -3.08 -17.16
CA ALA A 124 -8.50 -3.38 -18.39
C ALA A 124 -9.64 -4.39 -18.20
N LEU A 125 -9.62 -5.20 -17.13
CA LEU A 125 -10.69 -6.14 -16.80
C LEU A 125 -11.93 -5.43 -16.24
N CYS A 126 -11.82 -4.19 -15.80
CA CYS A 126 -12.93 -3.39 -15.26
C CYS A 126 -13.68 -4.06 -14.10
N GLU A 127 -12.98 -4.86 -13.30
CA GLU A 127 -13.57 -5.60 -12.17
C GLU A 127 -13.58 -4.80 -10.87
N TRP A 128 -12.74 -3.76 -10.77
CA TRP A 128 -12.63 -2.86 -9.62
C TRP A 128 -12.78 -1.41 -10.07
N HIS A 129 -13.15 -0.53 -9.15
CA HIS A 129 -13.18 0.92 -9.43
C HIS A 129 -11.83 1.41 -9.98
N SER A 130 -10.76 1.02 -9.35
CA SER A 130 -9.39 1.29 -9.78
C SER A 130 -8.42 0.26 -9.19
N ILE A 131 -7.23 0.18 -9.76
CA ILE A 131 -6.14 -0.70 -9.29
C ILE A 131 -4.89 0.16 -9.15
N ARG A 132 -4.19 0.03 -8.01
CA ARG A 132 -2.85 0.59 -7.82
C ARG A 132 -1.88 -0.52 -7.41
N ALA A 133 -0.63 -0.38 -7.80
CA ALA A 133 0.43 -1.31 -7.44
C ALA A 133 1.66 -0.52 -7.03
N TYR A 134 2.20 -0.83 -5.86
CA TYR A 134 3.39 -0.19 -5.30
C TYR A 134 4.45 -1.24 -4.99
N ASP A 135 5.69 -0.93 -5.31
CA ASP A 135 6.86 -1.76 -5.02
C ASP A 135 7.86 -1.02 -4.10
N ALA A 136 9.05 -1.56 -3.94
CA ALA A 136 10.09 -0.96 -3.09
C ALA A 136 10.48 0.46 -3.54
N ASP A 137 10.51 0.73 -4.84
CA ASP A 137 10.81 2.06 -5.37
C ASP A 137 9.71 3.06 -5.00
N ASP A 138 8.44 2.64 -5.05
CA ASP A 138 7.31 3.47 -4.64
C ASP A 138 7.33 3.73 -3.13
N LEU A 139 7.67 2.73 -2.32
CA LEU A 139 7.80 2.89 -0.88
C LEU A 139 8.93 3.86 -0.52
N GLU A 140 10.06 3.81 -1.23
CA GLU A 140 11.14 4.80 -1.08
C GLU A 140 10.62 6.22 -1.35
N ALA A 141 9.93 6.41 -2.47
CA ALA A 141 9.38 7.71 -2.84
C ALA A 141 8.34 8.21 -1.83
N TRP A 142 7.49 7.32 -1.33
CA TRP A 142 6.50 7.66 -0.29
C TRP A 142 7.19 8.09 1.02
N LEU A 143 8.19 7.34 1.46
CA LEU A 143 9.00 7.70 2.63
C LEU A 143 9.66 9.08 2.48
N GLU A 144 10.23 9.38 1.31
CA GLU A 144 10.82 10.69 1.03
C GLU A 144 9.79 11.82 1.13
N THR A 145 8.59 11.60 0.61
CA THR A 145 7.48 12.57 0.70
C THR A 145 7.12 12.86 2.15
N VAL A 146 6.99 11.83 2.98
CA VAL A 146 6.66 11.95 4.40
C VAL A 146 7.77 12.66 5.17
N GLN A 147 9.03 12.32 4.94
CA GLN A 147 10.19 12.97 5.57
C GLN A 147 10.26 14.46 5.24
N LYS A 148 10.02 14.83 3.98
CA LYS A 148 9.98 16.21 3.52
C LYS A 148 8.85 17.01 4.18
N LEU A 149 7.67 16.45 4.30
CA LEU A 149 6.53 17.07 4.98
C LEU A 149 6.83 17.31 6.46
N ASN A 150 7.43 16.34 7.14
CA ASN A 150 7.81 16.46 8.55
C ASN A 150 8.87 17.54 8.75
N PHE A 151 9.86 17.63 7.87
CA PHE A 151 10.87 18.68 7.90
C PHE A 151 10.27 20.07 7.76
N LEU A 152 9.35 20.27 6.82
CA LEU A 152 8.66 21.54 6.61
C LEU A 152 7.84 21.94 7.81
N LYS A 153 7.07 21.02 8.41
CA LYS A 153 6.31 21.27 9.63
C LYS A 153 7.19 21.71 10.79
N THR A 154 8.29 21.00 11.04
CA THR A 154 9.24 21.31 12.12
C THR A 154 9.84 22.71 11.96
N ASN A 155 10.21 23.11 10.76
CA ASN A 155 10.79 24.41 10.49
C ASN A 155 9.78 25.56 10.56
N THR A 156 8.52 25.31 10.27
CA THR A 156 7.46 26.31 10.44
C THR A 156 7.25 26.64 11.90
N TYR A 157 7.27 25.67 12.79
CA TYR A 157 7.15 25.88 14.24
C TYR A 157 8.35 26.57 14.88
N ARG A 158 9.54 26.48 14.30
CA ARG A 158 10.76 27.15 14.81
C ARG A 158 10.84 28.63 14.49
N ARG A 159 9.97 29.15 13.60
CA ARG A 159 9.96 30.57 13.20
C ARG A 159 9.01 31.44 14.05
N TYR A 160 8.35 30.83 14.99
CA TYR A 160 7.47 31.47 15.97
C TYR A 160 7.96 31.11 17.38
#